data_f3833689ff7d8c7252ec2604e5292d9f
#
_entry.id   f3833689ff7d8c7252ec2604e5292d9f
#
_cell.length_a   1.000
_cell.length_b   1.000
_cell.length_c   1.000
_cell.angle_alpha   90.00
_cell.angle_beta   90.00
_cell.angle_gamma   90.00
#
_symmetry.space_group_name_H-M   'P 1'
#
loop_
_entity.id
_entity.type
_entity.pdbx_description
1 polymer ?
#
loop_
_entity_poly.entity_id
_entity_poly.type
_entity_poly.pdbx_seq_one_letter_code
_entity_poly.pdbx_strand_id
1 'polypeptide(L)'
;MRLDKFLAENGLGSRAQVKQFLKKGLVLVNGRAEKSPKTQIDETADEIVVSGQRLTYEKFVYYLLNKPQGVISATEDDRHKTVLDLLDETARQKEVFPVGRLDIDTHGLLLLTNNGKLAHAMLSPKKHVEKIYRAQVAGLMKQADVERFAAGIELKDFTCQPAQLKIVELDEVKETSLVEITLSEGKFHQVKRMVAACGKEVTDLQRLTMGPLKLDPTLALGEWRRLTEEEMLSLEIFGVEL
;
A
#
# COMPACT_ATOMS: atom_id res chain seq x y z
N MET A 1 0.23 7.76 26.66
CA MET A 1 -0.43 8.98 26.03
C MET A 1 -1.60 9.49 26.84
N ARG A 2 -2.28 10.60 26.44
CA ARG A 2 -3.52 11.05 27.11
C ARG A 2 -4.71 10.17 26.69
N LEU A 3 -5.57 9.87 27.67
CA LEU A 3 -6.76 9.03 27.46
C LEU A 3 -7.71 9.59 26.40
N ASP A 4 -7.94 10.93 26.36
CA ASP A 4 -8.80 11.53 25.33
C ASP A 4 -8.24 11.38 23.91
N LYS A 5 -6.92 11.38 23.77
CA LYS A 5 -6.24 11.14 22.49
C LYS A 5 -6.39 9.68 22.10
N PHE A 6 -6.10 8.76 23.01
CA PHE A 6 -6.25 7.31 22.78
C PHE A 6 -7.66 6.93 22.31
N LEU A 7 -8.69 7.45 22.99
CA LEU A 7 -10.08 7.17 22.65
C LEU A 7 -10.48 7.73 21.27
N ALA A 8 -10.00 8.93 20.93
CA ALA A 8 -10.25 9.53 19.63
C ALA A 8 -9.55 8.77 18.50
N GLU A 9 -8.31 8.34 18.70
CA GLU A 9 -7.55 7.54 17.74
C GLU A 9 -8.10 6.12 17.55
N ASN A 10 -8.89 5.63 18.52
CA ASN A 10 -9.64 4.37 18.42
C ASN A 10 -11.06 4.57 17.85
N GLY A 11 -11.35 5.70 17.20
CA GLY A 11 -12.59 5.89 16.47
C GLY A 11 -13.82 6.24 17.31
N LEU A 12 -13.67 6.56 18.61
CA LEU A 12 -14.79 6.96 19.47
C LEU A 12 -15.29 8.40 19.21
N GLY A 13 -14.85 9.00 18.14
CA GLY A 13 -15.25 10.32 17.68
C GLY A 13 -14.29 11.44 18.08
N SER A 14 -14.73 12.69 17.88
CA SER A 14 -13.94 13.87 18.21
C SER A 14 -13.62 13.93 19.72
N ARG A 15 -12.61 14.68 20.11
CA ARG A 15 -12.26 14.92 21.52
C ARG A 15 -13.43 15.48 22.35
N ALA A 16 -14.39 16.16 21.72
CA ALA A 16 -15.60 16.64 22.38
C ALA A 16 -16.56 15.49 22.68
N GLN A 17 -16.77 14.58 21.75
CA GLN A 17 -17.59 13.37 21.92
C GLN A 17 -16.98 12.41 22.94
N VAL A 18 -15.66 12.19 22.89
CA VAL A 18 -14.93 11.38 23.88
C VAL A 18 -15.12 11.88 25.31
N LYS A 19 -15.14 13.21 25.54
CA LYS A 19 -15.41 13.78 26.86
C LYS A 19 -16.81 13.41 27.38
N GLN A 20 -17.79 13.19 26.51
CA GLN A 20 -19.14 12.76 26.93
C GLN A 20 -19.14 11.29 27.38
N PHE A 21 -18.40 10.41 26.73
CA PHE A 21 -18.23 9.01 27.17
C PHE A 21 -17.57 8.96 28.56
N LEU A 22 -16.51 9.74 28.76
CA LEU A 22 -15.81 9.83 30.04
C LEU A 22 -16.73 10.34 31.15
N LYS A 23 -17.50 11.42 30.90
CA LYS A 23 -18.47 11.97 31.89
C LYS A 23 -19.54 10.94 32.28
N LYS A 24 -19.98 10.09 31.36
CA LYS A 24 -20.97 9.03 31.62
C LYS A 24 -20.40 7.84 32.40
N GLY A 25 -19.07 7.80 32.64
CA GLY A 25 -18.40 6.69 33.33
C GLY A 25 -18.34 5.40 32.50
N LEU A 26 -18.44 5.50 31.18
CA LEU A 26 -18.44 4.35 30.28
C LEU A 26 -17.03 3.86 29.92
N VAL A 27 -16.00 4.57 30.40
CA VAL A 27 -14.58 4.25 30.13
C VAL A 27 -13.96 3.69 31.41
N LEU A 28 -13.40 2.50 31.31
CA LEU A 28 -12.61 1.89 32.40
C LEU A 28 -11.15 1.87 32.00
N VAL A 29 -10.28 2.23 32.92
CA VAL A 29 -8.83 2.06 32.84
C VAL A 29 -8.43 1.07 33.93
N ASN A 30 -7.88 -0.08 33.55
CA ASN A 30 -7.51 -1.16 34.47
C ASN A 30 -8.67 -1.54 35.41
N GLY A 31 -9.87 -1.66 34.86
CA GLY A 31 -11.09 -2.04 35.58
C GLY A 31 -11.74 -0.93 36.42
N ARG A 32 -11.17 0.28 36.49
CA ARG A 32 -11.69 1.42 37.24
C ARG A 32 -12.27 2.50 36.32
N ALA A 33 -13.45 3.01 36.66
CA ALA A 33 -14.06 4.08 35.87
C ALA A 33 -13.22 5.36 35.90
N GLU A 34 -12.82 5.82 34.74
CA GLU A 34 -12.04 7.04 34.55
C GLU A 34 -12.90 8.13 33.89
N LYS A 35 -12.89 9.34 34.45
CA LYS A 35 -13.67 10.49 33.97
C LYS A 35 -12.82 11.64 33.45
N SER A 36 -11.53 11.62 33.75
CA SER A 36 -10.62 12.69 33.32
C SER A 36 -10.08 12.43 31.91
N PRO A 37 -10.31 13.34 30.96
CA PRO A 37 -9.75 13.23 29.61
C PRO A 37 -8.21 13.41 29.58
N LYS A 38 -7.63 13.97 30.67
CA LYS A 38 -6.19 14.26 30.76
C LYS A 38 -5.39 13.14 31.37
N THR A 39 -6.04 12.08 31.89
CA THR A 39 -5.36 10.93 32.49
C THR A 39 -4.33 10.38 31.51
N GLN A 40 -3.11 10.20 32.03
CA GLN A 40 -2.04 9.57 31.24
C GLN A 40 -2.20 8.06 31.33
N ILE A 41 -2.15 7.42 30.20
CA ILE A 41 -2.20 5.96 30.08
C ILE A 41 -0.95 5.45 29.35
N ASP A 42 -0.58 4.23 29.67
CA ASP A 42 0.36 3.46 28.86
C ASP A 42 -0.46 2.61 27.87
N GLU A 43 -0.38 2.98 26.59
CA GLU A 43 -1.16 2.35 25.51
C GLU A 43 -0.82 0.88 25.27
N THR A 44 0.29 0.41 25.83
CA THR A 44 0.75 -0.98 25.68
C THR A 44 0.46 -1.83 26.93
N ALA A 45 0.39 -1.20 28.09
CA ALA A 45 0.26 -1.90 29.38
C ALA A 45 -1.14 -1.73 30.02
N ASP A 46 -1.79 -0.55 29.82
CA ASP A 46 -3.10 -0.29 30.42
C ASP A 46 -4.24 -0.94 29.64
N GLU A 47 -5.14 -1.60 30.37
CA GLU A 47 -6.36 -2.13 29.79
C GLU A 47 -7.43 -1.03 29.73
N ILE A 48 -7.84 -0.67 28.53
CA ILE A 48 -8.88 0.33 28.29
C ILE A 48 -10.14 -0.37 27.79
N VAL A 49 -11.24 -0.21 28.51
CA VAL A 49 -12.55 -0.79 28.16
C VAL A 49 -13.56 0.34 28.01
N VAL A 50 -14.28 0.37 26.90
CA VAL A 50 -15.35 1.35 26.64
C VAL A 50 -16.65 0.62 26.36
N SER A 51 -17.68 0.91 27.14
CA SER A 51 -19.00 0.26 27.02
C SER A 51 -18.92 -1.27 26.98
N GLY A 52 -17.98 -1.87 27.73
CA GLY A 52 -17.77 -3.31 27.79
C GLY A 52 -16.87 -3.90 26.70
N GLN A 53 -16.40 -3.10 25.74
CA GLN A 53 -15.44 -3.52 24.73
C GLN A 53 -14.03 -3.08 25.10
N ARG A 54 -13.08 -4.02 25.07
CA ARG A 54 -11.66 -3.73 25.23
C ARG A 54 -11.14 -3.06 23.95
N LEU A 55 -10.48 -1.92 24.11
CA LEU A 55 -9.78 -1.23 23.03
C LEU A 55 -8.32 -1.64 23.00
N THR A 56 -7.83 -1.97 21.82
CA THR A 56 -6.40 -2.23 21.58
C THR A 56 -5.81 -1.03 20.85
N TYR A 57 -4.69 -0.51 21.34
CA TYR A 57 -4.01 0.56 20.64
C TYR A 57 -3.25 0.02 19.45
N GLU A 58 -3.65 0.45 18.29
CA GLU A 58 -2.97 0.19 17.04
C GLU A 58 -2.49 1.54 16.47
N LYS A 59 -1.21 1.86 16.71
CA LYS A 59 -0.62 3.13 16.27
C LYS A 59 -0.60 3.23 14.76
N PHE A 60 -0.14 2.18 14.11
CA PHE A 60 -0.07 2.08 12.67
C PHE A 60 -0.97 0.95 12.16
N VAL A 61 -1.54 1.17 11.01
CA VAL A 61 -2.39 0.19 10.32
C VAL A 61 -1.85 -0.07 8.93
N TYR A 62 -1.98 -1.31 8.46
CA TYR A 62 -1.40 -1.74 7.19
C TYR A 62 -2.42 -2.56 6.42
N TYR A 63 -2.72 -2.12 5.20
CA TYR A 63 -3.66 -2.77 4.29
C TYR A 63 -2.94 -3.22 3.03
N LEU A 64 -3.11 -4.48 2.68
CA LEU A 64 -2.71 -5.03 1.39
C LEU A 64 -3.96 -5.06 0.51
N LEU A 65 -3.98 -4.23 -0.52
CA LEU A 65 -5.08 -4.11 -1.46
C LEU A 65 -4.68 -4.73 -2.80
N ASN A 66 -5.55 -5.56 -3.37
CA ASN A 66 -5.49 -5.87 -4.80
C ASN A 66 -6.23 -4.76 -5.57
N LYS A 67 -5.50 -3.68 -5.87
CA LYS A 67 -6.09 -2.49 -6.50
C LYS A 67 -6.71 -2.84 -7.85
N PRO A 68 -7.97 -2.51 -8.11
CA PRO A 68 -8.59 -2.68 -9.43
C PRO A 68 -8.19 -1.57 -10.39
N GLN A 69 -8.41 -1.78 -11.69
CA GLN A 69 -8.41 -0.71 -12.69
C GLN A 69 -9.59 0.24 -12.47
N GLY A 70 -9.51 1.46 -13.00
CA GLY A 70 -10.54 2.48 -12.87
C GLY A 70 -10.56 3.24 -11.53
N VAL A 71 -9.66 2.89 -10.61
CA VAL A 71 -9.51 3.53 -9.29
C VAL A 71 -8.13 4.19 -9.20
N ILE A 72 -8.07 5.40 -8.66
CA ILE A 72 -6.82 6.15 -8.51
C ILE A 72 -6.16 5.92 -7.15
N SER A 73 -4.82 5.97 -7.11
CA SER A 73 -4.01 5.85 -5.89
C SER A 73 -3.92 7.23 -5.18
N ALA A 74 -5.05 7.67 -4.63
CA ALA A 74 -5.17 8.93 -3.87
C ALA A 74 -6.00 8.70 -2.61
N THR A 75 -5.97 9.65 -1.68
CA THR A 75 -6.80 9.64 -0.46
C THR A 75 -8.17 10.24 -0.71
N GLU A 76 -8.26 11.22 -1.61
CA GLU A 76 -9.49 11.90 -2.02
C GLU A 76 -9.38 12.37 -3.47
N ASP A 77 -10.48 12.47 -4.17
CA ASP A 77 -10.59 13.04 -5.52
C ASP A 77 -12.06 13.36 -5.83
N ASP A 78 -12.30 14.48 -6.54
CA ASP A 78 -13.66 14.94 -6.86
C ASP A 78 -14.30 14.20 -8.06
N ARG A 79 -13.52 13.50 -8.86
CA ARG A 79 -13.95 12.91 -10.14
C ARG A 79 -13.83 11.40 -10.21
N HIS A 80 -12.88 10.84 -9.51
CA HIS A 80 -12.56 9.42 -9.60
C HIS A 80 -12.67 8.74 -8.23
N LYS A 81 -13.13 7.50 -8.25
CA LYS A 81 -13.07 6.64 -7.07
C LYS A 81 -11.61 6.43 -6.65
N THR A 82 -11.33 6.57 -5.37
CA THR A 82 -9.99 6.43 -4.79
C THR A 82 -9.78 5.06 -4.16
N VAL A 83 -8.53 4.70 -3.89
CA VAL A 83 -8.21 3.47 -3.16
C VAL A 83 -8.73 3.50 -1.72
N LEU A 84 -8.91 4.67 -1.10
CA LEU A 84 -9.52 4.82 0.23
C LEU A 84 -11.02 4.50 0.24
N ASP A 85 -11.72 4.67 -0.89
CA ASP A 85 -13.14 4.34 -1.01
C ASP A 85 -13.40 2.83 -1.04
N LEU A 86 -12.36 2.02 -1.15
CA LEU A 86 -12.42 0.57 -1.12
C LEU A 86 -12.21 0.01 0.30
N LEU A 87 -11.63 0.80 1.22
CA LEU A 87 -11.27 0.36 2.55
C LEU A 87 -12.38 0.62 3.58
N ASP A 88 -12.14 0.14 4.80
CA ASP A 88 -13.05 0.34 5.93
C ASP A 88 -12.96 1.75 6.54
N GLU A 89 -13.86 2.03 7.47
CA GLU A 89 -13.89 3.30 8.21
C GLU A 89 -12.62 3.52 9.04
N THR A 90 -11.99 2.45 9.53
CA THR A 90 -10.73 2.53 10.27
C THR A 90 -9.62 3.17 9.44
N ALA A 91 -9.55 2.86 8.14
CA ALA A 91 -8.57 3.45 7.24
C ALA A 91 -8.73 4.97 7.14
N ARG A 92 -9.97 5.49 7.10
CA ARG A 92 -10.28 6.92 7.08
C ARG A 92 -9.93 7.60 8.41
N GLN A 93 -10.33 7.00 9.53
CA GLN A 93 -10.07 7.51 10.88
C GLN A 93 -8.57 7.56 11.21
N LYS A 94 -7.81 6.61 10.71
CA LYS A 94 -6.34 6.52 10.88
C LYS A 94 -5.57 7.30 9.82
N GLU A 95 -6.25 8.04 8.94
CA GLU A 95 -5.64 8.85 7.87
C GLU A 95 -4.67 8.02 7.00
N VAL A 96 -5.12 6.82 6.60
CA VAL A 96 -4.33 5.91 5.79
C VAL A 96 -4.12 6.48 4.39
N PHE A 97 -2.96 6.27 3.82
CA PHE A 97 -2.60 6.68 2.46
C PHE A 97 -1.83 5.58 1.71
N PRO A 98 -1.85 5.59 0.38
CA PRO A 98 -1.15 4.58 -0.43
C PRO A 98 0.37 4.77 -0.39
N VAL A 99 1.11 3.68 -0.26
CA VAL A 99 2.58 3.64 -0.35
C VAL A 99 2.97 3.58 -1.83
N GLY A 100 3.19 4.74 -2.40
CA GLY A 100 3.38 4.93 -3.82
C GLY A 100 2.06 4.92 -4.60
N ARG A 101 2.17 4.91 -5.92
CA ARG A 101 1.00 5.00 -6.80
C ARG A 101 1.06 3.93 -7.88
N LEU A 102 -0.08 3.38 -8.20
CA LEU A 102 -0.37 2.68 -9.43
C LEU A 102 -1.26 3.57 -10.30
N ASP A 103 -1.06 3.53 -11.60
CA ASP A 103 -1.89 4.27 -12.54
C ASP A 103 -3.34 3.79 -12.49
N ILE A 104 -4.27 4.58 -13.02
CA ILE A 104 -5.70 4.26 -13.00
C ILE A 104 -6.02 2.94 -13.71
N ASP A 105 -5.27 2.62 -14.76
CA ASP A 105 -5.39 1.41 -15.58
C ASP A 105 -4.41 0.28 -15.17
N THR A 106 -3.67 0.46 -14.08
CA THR A 106 -2.78 -0.54 -13.50
C THR A 106 -3.42 -1.14 -12.25
N HIS A 107 -3.34 -2.46 -12.11
CA HIS A 107 -3.93 -3.17 -10.98
C HIS A 107 -2.89 -3.95 -10.17
N GLY A 108 -3.34 -4.64 -9.12
CA GLY A 108 -2.51 -5.51 -8.29
C GLY A 108 -2.11 -4.91 -6.95
N LEU A 109 -1.00 -5.36 -6.40
CA LEU A 109 -0.55 -5.06 -5.05
C LEU A 109 -0.38 -3.56 -4.80
N LEU A 110 -1.12 -3.04 -3.84
CA LEU A 110 -0.90 -1.72 -3.26
C LEU A 110 -0.93 -1.81 -1.73
N LEU A 111 0.16 -1.39 -1.10
CA LEU A 111 0.22 -1.21 0.35
C LEU A 111 -0.36 0.15 0.70
N LEU A 112 -1.24 0.20 1.73
CA LEU A 112 -1.71 1.44 2.31
C LEU A 112 -1.46 1.42 3.83
N THR A 113 -1.07 2.55 4.40
CA THR A 113 -0.73 2.68 5.82
C THR A 113 -0.79 4.15 6.26
N ASN A 114 -0.83 4.39 7.55
CA ASN A 114 -0.59 5.70 8.15
C ASN A 114 0.86 5.85 8.69
N ASN A 115 1.74 4.87 8.44
CA ASN A 115 3.15 4.92 8.81
C ASN A 115 3.99 5.64 7.73
N GLY A 116 4.12 6.96 7.86
CA GLY A 116 4.89 7.79 6.92
C GLY A 116 6.37 7.44 6.85
N LYS A 117 6.97 6.94 7.96
CA LYS A 117 8.38 6.53 7.97
C LYS A 117 8.60 5.29 7.11
N LEU A 118 7.71 4.30 7.22
CA LEU A 118 7.76 3.10 6.37
C LEU A 118 7.55 3.47 4.91
N ALA A 119 6.52 4.25 4.61
CA ALA A 119 6.22 4.68 3.24
C ALA A 119 7.44 5.41 2.61
N HIS A 120 8.05 6.32 3.34
CA HIS A 120 9.26 7.01 2.88
C HIS A 120 10.41 6.04 2.63
N ALA A 121 10.66 5.09 3.54
CA ALA A 121 11.72 4.09 3.38
C ALA A 121 11.49 3.21 2.15
N MET A 122 10.26 2.73 1.93
CA MET A 122 9.90 1.88 0.79
C MET A 122 9.93 2.61 -0.56
N LEU A 123 9.68 3.93 -0.57
CA LEU A 123 9.64 4.74 -1.79
C LEU A 123 10.98 5.41 -2.11
N SER A 124 11.91 5.43 -1.16
CA SER A 124 13.21 6.09 -1.33
C SER A 124 14.02 5.44 -2.46
N PRO A 125 14.47 6.21 -3.47
CA PRO A 125 15.32 5.69 -4.54
C PRO A 125 16.61 5.03 -4.01
N LYS A 126 17.11 5.51 -2.86
CA LYS A 126 18.36 5.00 -2.24
C LYS A 126 18.19 3.57 -1.67
N LYS A 127 16.99 3.13 -1.42
CA LYS A 127 16.70 1.80 -0.87
C LYS A 127 16.54 0.73 -1.96
N HIS A 128 16.45 1.14 -3.23
CA HIS A 128 16.30 0.23 -4.38
C HIS A 128 15.26 -0.85 -4.19
N VAL A 129 14.10 -0.49 -3.61
CA VAL A 129 13.02 -1.44 -3.33
C VAL A 129 12.46 -1.97 -4.64
N GLU A 130 12.69 -3.25 -4.89
CA GLU A 130 12.25 -3.91 -6.11
C GLU A 130 10.73 -4.05 -6.17
N LYS A 131 10.21 -3.94 -7.38
CA LYS A 131 8.80 -4.15 -7.71
C LYS A 131 8.74 -5.05 -8.93
N ILE A 132 7.95 -6.11 -8.85
CA ILE A 132 7.74 -7.01 -9.97
C ILE A 132 6.36 -6.74 -10.54
N TYR A 133 6.34 -6.54 -11.85
CA TYR A 133 5.12 -6.34 -12.62
C TYR A 133 4.96 -7.48 -13.61
N ARG A 134 3.75 -7.97 -13.77
CA ARG A 134 3.33 -8.82 -14.89
C ARG A 134 2.63 -7.94 -15.90
N ALA A 135 3.05 -8.04 -17.17
CA ALA A 135 2.46 -7.27 -18.25
C ALA A 135 2.03 -8.18 -19.39
N GLN A 136 0.80 -7.97 -19.87
CA GLN A 136 0.38 -8.43 -21.18
C GLN A 136 0.80 -7.39 -22.20
N VAL A 137 1.47 -7.82 -23.25
CA VAL A 137 2.08 -6.95 -24.26
C VAL A 137 1.55 -7.33 -25.64
N ALA A 138 1.05 -6.35 -26.38
CA ALA A 138 0.82 -6.46 -27.81
C ALA A 138 2.16 -6.34 -28.54
N GLY A 139 2.53 -7.41 -29.27
CA GLY A 139 3.82 -7.61 -29.90
C GLY A 139 4.67 -8.67 -29.22
N LEU A 140 5.50 -9.35 -30.01
CA LEU A 140 6.40 -10.42 -29.52
C LEU A 140 7.66 -9.80 -28.91
N MET A 141 7.84 -9.97 -27.62
CA MET A 141 9.08 -9.61 -26.91
C MET A 141 10.18 -10.59 -27.29
N LYS A 142 11.39 -10.07 -27.47
CA LYS A 142 12.56 -10.81 -27.99
C LYS A 142 13.74 -10.73 -27.01
N GLN A 143 14.73 -11.58 -27.21
CA GLN A 143 15.97 -11.57 -26.43
C GLN A 143 16.65 -10.19 -26.48
N ALA A 144 16.64 -9.50 -27.62
CA ALA A 144 17.16 -8.16 -27.75
C ALA A 144 16.44 -7.13 -26.82
N ASP A 145 15.15 -7.31 -26.56
CA ASP A 145 14.42 -6.47 -25.62
C ASP A 145 14.86 -6.74 -24.16
N VAL A 146 15.12 -8.01 -23.81
CA VAL A 146 15.69 -8.41 -22.52
C VAL A 146 17.04 -7.71 -22.28
N GLU A 147 17.92 -7.72 -23.29
CA GLU A 147 19.22 -7.07 -23.22
C GLU A 147 19.12 -5.55 -23.09
N ARG A 148 18.16 -4.92 -23.80
CA ARG A 148 17.88 -3.48 -23.66
C ARG A 148 17.39 -3.11 -22.26
N PHE A 149 16.51 -3.92 -21.65
CA PHE A 149 16.07 -3.71 -20.27
C PHE A 149 17.23 -3.82 -19.30
N ALA A 150 18.10 -4.83 -19.46
CA ALA A 150 19.27 -5.05 -18.61
C ALA A 150 20.31 -3.92 -18.74
N ALA A 151 20.45 -3.32 -19.92
CA ALA A 151 21.36 -2.19 -20.14
C ALA A 151 20.82 -0.85 -19.62
N GLY A 152 19.50 -0.78 -19.37
CA GLY A 152 18.79 0.46 -19.11
C GLY A 152 18.29 1.12 -20.39
N ILE A 153 16.99 1.42 -20.43
CA ILE A 153 16.31 1.99 -21.61
C ILE A 153 16.39 3.51 -21.56
N GLU A 154 16.90 4.11 -22.62
CA GLU A 154 16.83 5.55 -22.81
C GLU A 154 15.41 5.96 -23.22
N LEU A 155 14.80 6.84 -22.45
CA LEU A 155 13.53 7.50 -22.70
C LEU A 155 13.79 8.97 -23.06
N LYS A 156 12.79 9.64 -23.60
CA LYS A 156 12.91 11.03 -24.06
C LYS A 156 13.42 12.01 -23.00
N ASP A 157 13.09 11.79 -21.73
CA ASP A 157 13.32 12.70 -20.61
C ASP A 157 14.32 12.15 -19.55
N PHE A 158 14.61 10.85 -19.55
CA PHE A 158 15.60 10.22 -18.68
C PHE A 158 16.01 8.83 -19.19
N THR A 159 17.14 8.33 -18.72
CA THR A 159 17.55 6.93 -18.90
C THR A 159 17.09 6.13 -17.69
N CYS A 160 16.37 5.02 -17.94
CA CYS A 160 15.96 4.09 -16.91
C CYS A 160 17.18 3.38 -16.31
N GLN A 161 17.11 3.06 -15.02
CA GLN A 161 18.08 2.14 -14.42
C GLN A 161 17.94 0.75 -15.08
N PRO A 162 19.02 -0.06 -15.05
CA PRO A 162 18.94 -1.45 -15.45
C PRO A 162 17.76 -2.16 -14.79
N ALA A 163 17.02 -2.90 -15.60
CA ALA A 163 15.81 -3.61 -15.19
C ALA A 163 15.84 -5.04 -15.73
N GLN A 164 15.17 -5.96 -15.05
CA GLN A 164 15.06 -7.32 -15.51
C GLN A 164 13.75 -7.51 -16.27
N LEU A 165 13.83 -8.05 -17.49
CA LEU A 165 12.68 -8.49 -18.27
C LEU A 165 12.78 -10.02 -18.44
N LYS A 166 11.71 -10.72 -18.02
CA LYS A 166 11.55 -12.16 -18.21
C LYS A 166 10.36 -12.40 -19.11
N ILE A 167 10.58 -13.06 -20.24
CA ILE A 167 9.51 -13.53 -21.10
C ILE A 167 8.94 -14.79 -20.48
N VAL A 168 7.65 -14.77 -20.12
CA VAL A 168 6.95 -15.90 -19.49
C VAL A 168 6.28 -16.77 -20.55
N GLU A 169 5.60 -16.12 -21.51
CA GLU A 169 4.88 -16.79 -22.58
C GLU A 169 4.87 -15.92 -23.85
N LEU A 170 4.89 -16.58 -25.01
CA LEU A 170 4.72 -15.96 -26.32
C LEU A 170 3.57 -16.62 -27.03
N ASP A 171 2.63 -15.84 -27.54
CA ASP A 171 1.55 -16.29 -28.45
C ASP A 171 1.84 -15.73 -29.84
N GLU A 172 2.48 -16.53 -30.69
CA GLU A 172 2.86 -16.13 -32.05
C GLU A 172 1.66 -15.90 -32.95
N VAL A 173 0.52 -16.57 -32.67
CA VAL A 173 -0.71 -16.44 -33.47
C VAL A 173 -1.39 -15.11 -33.21
N LYS A 174 -1.44 -14.69 -31.95
CA LYS A 174 -2.02 -13.41 -31.54
C LYS A 174 -0.99 -12.27 -31.55
N GLU A 175 0.28 -12.58 -31.80
CA GLU A 175 1.39 -11.65 -31.70
C GLU A 175 1.43 -10.95 -30.33
N THR A 176 1.30 -11.71 -29.23
CA THR A 176 1.32 -11.17 -27.85
C THR A 176 2.37 -11.83 -27.00
N SER A 177 2.76 -11.17 -25.92
CA SER A 177 3.70 -11.68 -24.93
C SER A 177 3.18 -11.46 -23.52
N LEU A 178 3.36 -12.47 -22.65
CA LEU A 178 3.24 -12.30 -21.20
C LEU A 178 4.66 -12.18 -20.64
N VAL A 179 4.91 -11.10 -19.90
CA VAL A 179 6.24 -10.82 -19.35
C VAL A 179 6.18 -10.46 -17.86
N GLU A 180 7.28 -10.72 -17.15
CA GLU A 180 7.54 -10.17 -15.82
C GLU A 180 8.70 -9.18 -15.89
N ILE A 181 8.49 -8.00 -15.29
CA ILE A 181 9.45 -6.90 -15.30
C ILE A 181 9.76 -6.51 -13.87
N THR A 182 11.05 -6.58 -13.50
CA THR A 182 11.54 -6.18 -12.18
C THR A 182 12.23 -4.83 -12.27
N LEU A 183 11.77 -3.87 -11.47
CA LEU A 183 12.28 -2.51 -11.39
C LEU A 183 12.65 -2.15 -9.95
N SER A 184 13.73 -1.42 -9.73
CA SER A 184 14.12 -0.82 -8.44
C SER A 184 13.75 0.66 -8.30
N GLU A 185 13.18 1.25 -9.33
CA GLU A 185 12.71 2.64 -9.37
C GLU A 185 11.20 2.72 -9.68
N GLY A 186 10.62 3.91 -9.78
CA GLY A 186 9.20 4.10 -10.06
C GLY A 186 8.93 5.48 -10.63
N LYS A 187 9.17 5.65 -11.92
CA LYS A 187 8.89 6.88 -12.67
C LYS A 187 7.49 6.81 -13.30
N PHE A 188 6.99 7.94 -13.70
CA PHE A 188 5.68 8.07 -14.34
C PHE A 188 5.55 7.15 -15.56
N HIS A 189 4.55 6.24 -15.53
CA HIS A 189 4.24 5.24 -16.56
C HIS A 189 5.46 4.43 -17.02
N GLN A 190 6.44 4.18 -16.13
CA GLN A 190 7.75 3.68 -16.52
C GLN A 190 7.70 2.36 -17.30
N VAL A 191 7.01 1.34 -16.79
CA VAL A 191 6.91 0.03 -17.46
C VAL A 191 6.34 0.18 -18.87
N LYS A 192 5.24 0.94 -19.02
CA LYS A 192 4.59 1.17 -20.32
C LYS A 192 5.52 1.88 -21.30
N ARG A 193 6.23 2.90 -20.82
CA ARG A 193 7.19 3.66 -21.62
C ARG A 193 8.40 2.82 -22.04
N MET A 194 8.90 1.94 -21.17
CA MET A 194 10.00 1.04 -21.49
C MET A 194 9.61 0.03 -22.56
N VAL A 195 8.41 -0.57 -22.46
CA VAL A 195 7.87 -1.48 -23.47
C VAL A 195 7.61 -0.75 -24.79
N ALA A 196 7.07 0.48 -24.74
CA ALA A 196 6.86 1.31 -25.93
C ALA A 196 8.18 1.67 -26.63
N ALA A 197 9.26 1.91 -25.91
CA ALA A 197 10.59 2.11 -26.47
C ALA A 197 11.11 0.87 -27.21
N CYS A 198 10.60 -0.32 -26.93
CA CYS A 198 10.84 -1.54 -27.69
C CYS A 198 9.88 -1.72 -28.86
N GLY A 199 9.07 -0.72 -29.20
CA GLY A 199 8.11 -0.76 -30.32
C GLY A 199 6.89 -1.64 -30.06
N LYS A 200 6.50 -1.83 -28.80
CA LYS A 200 5.39 -2.67 -28.36
C LYS A 200 4.49 -1.93 -27.38
N GLU A 201 3.34 -2.49 -27.02
CA GLU A 201 2.36 -1.84 -26.16
C GLU A 201 1.93 -2.73 -25.01
N VAL A 202 1.91 -2.19 -23.78
CA VAL A 202 1.31 -2.84 -22.61
C VAL A 202 -0.19 -2.72 -22.67
N THR A 203 -0.89 -3.84 -22.75
CA THR A 203 -2.37 -3.89 -22.79
C THR A 203 -2.98 -4.19 -21.43
N ASP A 204 -2.24 -4.86 -20.54
CA ASP A 204 -2.60 -5.06 -19.13
C ASP A 204 -1.36 -5.01 -18.27
N LEU A 205 -1.47 -4.43 -17.06
CA LEU A 205 -0.35 -4.26 -16.12
C LEU A 205 -0.78 -4.55 -14.70
N GLN A 206 -0.14 -5.54 -14.10
CA GLN A 206 -0.37 -5.96 -12.73
C GLN A 206 0.91 -5.87 -11.90
N ARG A 207 0.88 -5.21 -10.74
CA ARG A 207 1.99 -5.30 -9.78
C ARG A 207 1.83 -6.52 -8.90
N LEU A 208 2.81 -7.43 -8.94
CA LEU A 208 2.83 -8.66 -8.16
C LEU A 208 3.51 -8.49 -6.81
N THR A 209 4.60 -7.70 -6.76
CA THR A 209 5.39 -7.52 -5.53
C THR A 209 5.82 -6.08 -5.32
N MET A 210 6.10 -5.72 -4.07
CA MET A 210 6.77 -4.49 -3.68
C MET A 210 7.65 -4.75 -2.45
N GLY A 211 8.96 -4.79 -2.66
CA GLY A 211 9.91 -5.24 -1.64
C GLY A 211 9.56 -6.67 -1.19
N PRO A 212 9.44 -6.94 0.12
CA PRO A 212 9.13 -8.27 0.61
C PRO A 212 7.66 -8.67 0.43
N LEU A 213 6.77 -7.71 0.16
CA LEU A 213 5.34 -7.97 0.06
C LEU A 213 4.97 -8.56 -1.31
N LYS A 214 4.07 -9.55 -1.30
CA LYS A 214 3.56 -10.22 -2.50
C LYS A 214 2.04 -10.06 -2.57
N LEU A 215 1.52 -9.95 -3.78
CA LEU A 215 0.08 -9.97 -4.01
C LEU A 215 -0.48 -11.32 -3.54
N ASP A 216 -1.48 -11.25 -2.68
CA ASP A 216 -2.19 -12.45 -2.22
C ASP A 216 -3.10 -12.96 -3.35
N PRO A 217 -2.86 -14.18 -3.86
CA PRO A 217 -3.64 -14.73 -4.97
C PRO A 217 -5.11 -15.01 -4.61
N THR A 218 -5.46 -15.00 -3.33
CA THR A 218 -6.84 -15.22 -2.86
C THR A 218 -7.67 -13.95 -2.86
N LEU A 219 -7.04 -12.77 -2.92
CA LEU A 219 -7.74 -11.49 -2.98
C LEU A 219 -8.24 -11.22 -4.40
N ALA A 220 -9.54 -11.10 -4.57
CA ALA A 220 -10.13 -10.59 -5.81
C ALA A 220 -9.79 -9.10 -6.04
N LEU A 221 -9.99 -8.62 -7.26
CA LEU A 221 -9.80 -7.20 -7.57
C LEU A 221 -10.72 -6.31 -6.72
N GLY A 222 -10.13 -5.35 -6.04
CA GLY A 222 -10.83 -4.45 -5.11
C GLY A 222 -10.90 -4.97 -3.68
N GLU A 223 -10.53 -6.20 -3.42
CA GLU A 223 -10.45 -6.73 -2.07
C GLU A 223 -9.14 -6.37 -1.38
N TRP A 224 -9.20 -6.31 -0.06
CA TRP A 224 -8.08 -5.99 0.80
C TRP A 224 -8.12 -6.81 2.08
N ARG A 225 -6.98 -6.90 2.74
CA ARG A 225 -6.83 -7.43 4.10
C ARG A 225 -5.76 -6.68 4.87
N ARG A 226 -5.71 -6.88 6.16
CA ARG A 226 -4.56 -6.45 6.98
C ARG A 226 -3.34 -7.31 6.64
N LEU A 227 -2.14 -6.76 6.86
CA LEU A 227 -0.92 -7.55 6.77
C LEU A 227 -0.93 -8.65 7.85
N THR A 228 -0.37 -9.80 7.47
CA THR A 228 -0.10 -10.89 8.42
C THR A 228 1.11 -10.57 9.30
N GLU A 229 1.30 -11.30 10.40
CA GLU A 229 2.48 -11.16 11.26
C GLU A 229 3.78 -11.41 10.48
N GLU A 230 3.79 -12.41 9.60
CA GLU A 230 4.94 -12.72 8.73
C GLU A 230 5.28 -11.55 7.79
N GLU A 231 4.27 -10.95 7.17
CA GLU A 231 4.45 -9.76 6.32
C GLU A 231 4.94 -8.56 7.13
N MET A 232 4.41 -8.34 8.34
CA MET A 232 4.89 -7.30 9.25
C MET A 232 6.36 -7.51 9.61
N LEU A 233 6.76 -8.72 10.01
CA LEU A 233 8.15 -9.06 10.29
C LEU A 233 9.06 -8.82 9.08
N SER A 234 8.59 -9.13 7.88
CA SER A 234 9.35 -8.88 6.66
C SER A 234 9.65 -7.40 6.39
N LEU A 235 8.83 -6.48 6.94
CA LEU A 235 9.02 -5.03 6.82
C LEU A 235 10.07 -4.47 7.79
N GLU A 236 10.53 -5.24 8.79
CA GLU A 236 11.59 -4.81 9.74
C GLU A 236 12.91 -4.48 9.04
N ILE A 237 13.15 -5.02 7.82
CA ILE A 237 14.32 -4.70 7.00
C ILE A 237 14.45 -3.19 6.70
N PHE A 238 13.37 -2.44 6.80
CA PHE A 238 13.39 -0.99 6.58
C PHE A 238 13.92 -0.21 7.79
N GLY A 239 14.02 -0.84 8.97
CA GLY A 239 14.58 -0.26 10.19
C GLY A 239 13.73 0.89 10.77
N VAL A 240 12.42 0.82 10.63
CA VAL A 240 11.46 1.79 11.16
C VAL A 240 10.53 1.12 12.15
N GLU A 241 9.95 1.90 13.05
CA GLU A 241 8.89 1.42 13.96
C GLU A 241 7.66 0.99 13.13
N LEU A 242 7.13 -0.19 13.40
CA LEU A 242 5.96 -0.78 12.75
C LEU A 242 4.75 -0.82 13.69
#